data_6770e21de68f546eebc770c7b6f95e47
#
_entry.id   6770e21de68f546eebc770c7b6f95e47
#
_cell.length_a   1.000
_cell.length_b   1.000
_cell.length_c   1.000
_cell.angle_alpha   90.00
_cell.angle_beta   90.00
_cell.angle_gamma   90.00
#
_symmetry.space_group_name_H-M   'P 1'
#
loop_
_entity.id
_entity.type
_entity.pdbx_description
1 polymer ?
#
loop_
_entity_poly.entity_id
_entity_poly.type
_entity_poly.pdbx_seq_one_letter_code
_entity_poly.pdbx_strand_id
1 'polypeptide(L)'
;TAAGAADVRRVETGNRISENVPAPDAALTARLQRYANTRSAGFGGWNESGDGMFITTRFGNTMQAHWVKTPGGAREQLTFYDEPVVSLEPNPKRNGFVFGKDVGGSEFWQLYWFDLATRQTRLLTDGKSRNESPLWSRDGKQLAFSSTARNGTDTDVWVLDLDSGERKTVVTAGG
;
A
#
# COMPACT_ATOMS: atom_id res chain seq x y z
N THR A 1 18.65 -47.07 -21.16
CA THR A 1 17.56 -46.16 -21.56
C THR A 1 17.62 -44.95 -20.62
N ALA A 2 18.11 -43.78 -21.12
CA ALA A 2 18.11 -42.55 -20.41
C ALA A 2 16.62 -42.12 -20.24
N ALA A 3 16.17 -41.95 -18.99
CA ALA A 3 14.91 -41.30 -18.70
C ALA A 3 15.04 -39.85 -19.16
N GLY A 4 14.27 -39.47 -20.19
CA GLY A 4 14.21 -38.07 -20.63
C GLY A 4 13.80 -37.19 -19.46
N ALA A 5 14.47 -36.06 -19.26
CA ALA A 5 14.07 -35.06 -18.29
C ALA A 5 12.62 -34.64 -18.60
N ALA A 6 11.71 -34.83 -17.65
CA ALA A 6 10.34 -34.39 -17.81
C ALA A 6 10.34 -32.86 -18.03
N ASP A 7 9.61 -32.43 -19.06
CA ASP A 7 9.51 -31.02 -19.41
C ASP A 7 8.86 -30.25 -18.24
N VAL A 8 9.60 -29.35 -17.61
CA VAL A 8 9.16 -28.62 -16.43
C VAL A 8 8.25 -27.47 -16.87
N ARG A 9 6.96 -27.56 -16.54
CA ARG A 9 6.04 -26.43 -16.76
C ARG A 9 6.35 -25.33 -15.76
N ARG A 10 6.92 -24.24 -16.23
CA ARG A 10 7.24 -23.03 -15.45
C ARG A 10 6.29 -21.89 -15.81
N VAL A 11 5.72 -21.26 -14.79
CA VAL A 11 4.83 -20.09 -14.92
C VAL A 11 5.35 -18.99 -14.00
N GLU A 12 5.56 -17.81 -14.56
CA GLU A 12 5.98 -16.61 -13.83
C GLU A 12 4.82 -15.61 -13.75
N THR A 13 4.54 -15.09 -12.55
CA THR A 13 3.51 -14.08 -12.31
C THR A 13 4.02 -13.10 -11.27
N GLY A 14 4.42 -11.91 -11.70
CA GLY A 14 5.14 -10.95 -10.86
C GLY A 14 6.43 -11.58 -10.30
N ASN A 15 6.61 -11.55 -8.99
CA ASN A 15 7.76 -12.15 -8.31
C ASN A 15 7.57 -13.66 -7.99
N ARG A 16 6.43 -14.25 -8.39
CA ARG A 16 6.16 -15.67 -8.12
C ARG A 16 6.53 -16.53 -9.32
N ILE A 17 7.36 -17.54 -9.06
CA ILE A 17 7.69 -18.61 -9.99
C ILE A 17 7.03 -19.90 -9.52
N SER A 18 6.29 -20.57 -10.39
CA SER A 18 5.64 -21.85 -10.11
C SER A 18 6.16 -22.90 -11.09
N GLU A 19 6.66 -24.01 -10.59
CA GLU A 19 7.16 -25.12 -11.39
C GLU A 19 6.34 -26.38 -11.11
N ASN A 20 5.80 -26.99 -12.17
CA ASN A 20 4.96 -28.20 -12.11
C ASN A 20 3.74 -28.09 -11.17
N VAL A 21 3.27 -26.87 -10.86
CA VAL A 21 2.05 -26.67 -10.10
C VAL A 21 0.85 -26.88 -11.03
N PRO A 22 -0.06 -27.81 -10.72
CA PRO A 22 -1.25 -28.01 -11.54
C PRO A 22 -2.13 -26.76 -11.51
N ALA A 23 -2.80 -26.46 -12.62
CA ALA A 23 -3.80 -25.41 -12.65
C ALA A 23 -4.94 -25.75 -11.67
N PRO A 24 -5.40 -24.79 -10.85
CA PRO A 24 -6.55 -25.01 -9.98
C PRO A 24 -7.78 -25.42 -10.81
N ASP A 25 -8.59 -26.33 -10.27
CA ASP A 25 -9.87 -26.70 -10.87
C ASP A 25 -10.77 -25.46 -10.97
N ALA A 26 -11.35 -25.23 -12.16
CA ALA A 26 -12.16 -24.05 -12.43
C ALA A 26 -13.44 -23.99 -11.56
N ALA A 27 -14.08 -25.12 -11.30
CA ALA A 27 -15.27 -25.18 -10.47
C ALA A 27 -14.94 -24.94 -9.00
N LEU A 28 -13.82 -25.46 -8.51
CA LEU A 28 -13.30 -25.18 -7.17
C LEU A 28 -12.96 -23.68 -7.03
N THR A 29 -12.26 -23.12 -8.00
CA THR A 29 -11.92 -21.69 -8.03
C THR A 29 -13.17 -20.82 -7.96
N ALA A 30 -14.20 -21.10 -8.78
CA ALA A 30 -15.46 -20.38 -8.78
C ALA A 30 -16.21 -20.48 -7.43
N ARG A 31 -16.17 -21.67 -6.78
CA ARG A 31 -16.75 -21.84 -5.44
C ARG A 31 -16.01 -21.04 -4.40
N LEU A 32 -14.68 -21.07 -4.37
CA LEU A 32 -13.85 -20.31 -3.43
C LEU A 32 -14.03 -18.81 -3.59
N GLN A 33 -14.15 -18.32 -4.82
CA GLN A 33 -14.40 -16.90 -5.10
C GLN A 33 -15.70 -16.38 -4.46
N ARG A 34 -16.74 -17.20 -4.32
CA ARG A 34 -17.99 -16.79 -3.64
C ARG A 34 -17.74 -16.43 -2.17
N TYR A 35 -16.84 -17.14 -1.50
CA TYR A 35 -16.47 -16.88 -0.11
C TYR A 35 -15.39 -15.78 0.01
N ALA A 36 -14.48 -15.71 -0.96
CA ALA A 36 -13.42 -14.72 -0.98
C ALA A 36 -13.87 -13.31 -1.41
N ASN A 37 -15.03 -13.19 -2.09
CA ASN A 37 -15.58 -11.92 -2.57
C ASN A 37 -16.29 -11.10 -1.48
N THR A 38 -15.90 -11.26 -0.21
CA THR A 38 -16.31 -10.33 0.84
C THR A 38 -15.68 -8.96 0.59
N ARG A 39 -16.47 -7.91 0.75
CA ARG A 39 -16.02 -6.52 0.56
C ARG A 39 -15.96 -5.83 1.92
N SER A 40 -15.13 -6.40 2.80
CA SER A 40 -14.83 -5.77 4.08
C SER A 40 -14.22 -4.37 3.85
N ALA A 41 -14.45 -3.46 4.78
CA ALA A 41 -13.84 -2.15 4.78
C ALA A 41 -13.03 -1.96 6.05
N GLY A 42 -11.77 -1.60 5.91
CA GLY A 42 -10.91 -1.12 6.99
C GLY A 42 -11.06 0.39 7.13
N PHE A 43 -11.23 0.89 8.34
CA PHE A 43 -11.24 2.32 8.61
C PHE A 43 -9.82 2.89 8.46
N GLY A 44 -9.64 3.88 7.62
CA GLY A 44 -8.36 4.54 7.36
C GLY A 44 -8.24 5.92 8.03
N GLY A 45 -9.34 6.48 8.50
CA GLY A 45 -9.35 7.77 9.21
C GLY A 45 -10.35 8.76 8.63
N TRP A 46 -10.52 9.89 9.32
CA TRP A 46 -11.37 10.99 8.88
C TRP A 46 -10.60 11.93 7.96
N ASN A 47 -11.30 12.59 7.03
CA ASN A 47 -10.73 13.72 6.30
C ASN A 47 -10.50 14.92 7.22
N GLU A 48 -9.82 15.95 6.72
CA GLU A 48 -9.48 17.16 7.50
C GLU A 48 -10.70 17.83 8.15
N SER A 49 -11.80 17.94 7.42
CA SER A 49 -13.05 18.57 7.92
C SER A 49 -13.87 17.68 8.87
N GLY A 50 -13.55 16.38 8.92
CA GLY A 50 -14.25 15.42 9.79
C GLY A 50 -15.66 15.03 9.31
N ASP A 51 -16.06 15.40 8.10
CA ASP A 51 -17.37 15.12 7.53
C ASP A 51 -17.40 13.89 6.60
N GLY A 52 -16.23 13.36 6.26
CA GLY A 52 -16.06 12.14 5.47
C GLY A 52 -14.94 11.26 6.00
N MET A 53 -14.90 10.01 5.57
CA MET A 53 -13.87 9.06 5.99
C MET A 53 -13.18 8.40 4.82
N PHE A 54 -11.92 8.08 5.02
CA PHE A 54 -11.19 7.18 4.13
C PHE A 54 -11.29 5.75 4.64
N ILE A 55 -11.43 4.82 3.73
CA ILE A 55 -11.47 3.39 4.01
C ILE A 55 -10.58 2.65 3.02
N THR A 56 -10.10 1.49 3.42
CA THR A 56 -9.52 0.51 2.50
C THR A 56 -10.54 -0.59 2.25
N THR A 57 -10.84 -0.84 1.01
CA THR A 57 -11.73 -1.94 0.57
C THR A 57 -11.36 -2.36 -0.84
N ARG A 58 -11.94 -3.46 -1.33
CA ARG A 58 -11.72 -3.89 -2.71
C ARG A 58 -13.04 -4.07 -3.46
N PHE A 59 -13.09 -3.57 -4.69
CA PHE A 59 -14.08 -3.95 -5.69
C PHE A 59 -13.48 -4.88 -6.75
N GLY A 60 -12.16 -4.79 -6.94
CA GLY A 60 -11.36 -5.69 -7.78
C GLY A 60 -10.57 -6.72 -6.96
N ASN A 61 -9.33 -6.97 -7.38
CA ASN A 61 -8.48 -8.03 -6.82
C ASN A 61 -7.70 -7.57 -5.58
N THR A 62 -7.44 -6.28 -5.41
CA THR A 62 -6.59 -5.72 -4.36
C THR A 62 -7.31 -4.65 -3.54
N MET A 63 -6.85 -4.46 -2.31
CA MET A 63 -7.33 -3.40 -1.41
C MET A 63 -6.87 -2.05 -1.95
N GLN A 64 -7.82 -1.11 -2.10
CA GLN A 64 -7.56 0.23 -2.58
C GLN A 64 -8.13 1.26 -1.61
N ALA A 65 -7.64 2.50 -1.67
CA ALA A 65 -8.20 3.61 -0.92
C ALA A 65 -9.52 4.08 -1.51
N HIS A 66 -10.51 4.31 -0.66
CA HIS A 66 -11.82 4.82 -1.02
C HIS A 66 -12.22 5.95 -0.09
N TRP A 67 -13.05 6.83 -0.57
CA TRP A 67 -13.67 7.90 0.19
C TRP A 67 -15.17 7.66 0.36
N VAL A 68 -15.66 7.83 1.58
CA VAL A 68 -17.09 7.84 1.94
C VAL A 68 -17.42 9.21 2.47
N LYS A 69 -18.14 10.00 1.69
CA LYS A 69 -18.42 11.43 1.97
C LYS A 69 -19.45 11.64 3.08
N THR A 70 -20.38 10.71 3.24
CA THR A 70 -21.46 10.82 4.21
C THR A 70 -21.83 9.45 4.75
N PRO A 71 -22.45 9.36 5.95
CA PRO A 71 -22.97 8.10 6.47
C PRO A 71 -23.92 7.43 5.47
N GLY A 72 -23.67 6.14 5.17
CA GLY A 72 -24.43 5.39 4.17
C GLY A 72 -24.14 5.78 2.71
N GLY A 73 -23.21 6.69 2.47
CA GLY A 73 -22.82 7.13 1.13
C GLY A 73 -22.04 6.09 0.32
N ALA A 74 -21.89 6.38 -0.96
CA ALA A 74 -21.12 5.54 -1.87
C ALA A 74 -19.64 5.49 -1.48
N ARG A 75 -19.00 4.35 -1.74
CA ARG A 75 -17.56 4.16 -1.61
C ARG A 75 -16.91 4.61 -2.92
N GLU A 76 -16.40 5.83 -2.97
CA GLU A 76 -15.71 6.37 -4.14
C GLU A 76 -14.25 5.86 -4.15
N GLN A 77 -13.87 5.07 -5.15
CA GLN A 77 -12.51 4.56 -5.27
C GLN A 77 -11.55 5.69 -5.67
N LEU A 78 -10.44 5.82 -4.95
CA LEU A 78 -9.44 6.86 -5.14
C LEU A 78 -8.15 6.35 -5.79
N THR A 79 -7.79 5.10 -5.54
CA THR A 79 -6.56 4.48 -6.06
C THR A 79 -6.90 3.25 -6.92
N PHE A 80 -6.06 2.98 -7.94
CA PHE A 80 -6.32 1.94 -8.96
C PHE A 80 -5.03 1.20 -9.30
N TYR A 81 -4.36 0.64 -8.28
CA TYR A 81 -3.10 -0.10 -8.44
C TYR A 81 -3.36 -1.61 -8.50
N ASP A 82 -2.45 -2.32 -9.14
CA ASP A 82 -2.44 -3.78 -9.11
C ASP A 82 -2.05 -4.32 -7.73
N GLU A 83 -1.18 -3.57 -7.01
CA GLU A 83 -0.78 -3.89 -5.64
C GLU A 83 -1.76 -3.29 -4.61
N PRO A 84 -1.85 -3.92 -3.43
CA PRO A 84 -2.69 -3.39 -2.36
C PRO A 84 -2.15 -2.08 -1.78
N VAL A 85 -3.07 -1.18 -1.43
CA VAL A 85 -2.79 0.00 -0.61
C VAL A 85 -2.82 -0.40 0.87
N VAL A 86 -1.80 -0.01 1.60
CA VAL A 86 -1.65 -0.23 3.05
C VAL A 86 -1.33 1.08 3.77
N SER A 87 -1.41 1.08 5.09
CA SER A 87 -0.99 2.21 5.95
C SER A 87 -1.59 3.56 5.55
N LEU A 88 -2.90 3.60 5.32
CA LEU A 88 -3.59 4.84 4.96
C LEU A 88 -3.72 5.75 6.18
N GLU A 89 -3.08 6.94 6.10
CA GLU A 89 -3.04 7.95 7.17
C GLU A 89 -3.46 9.32 6.63
N PRO A 90 -4.66 9.81 6.94
CA PRO A 90 -5.10 11.14 6.53
C PRO A 90 -4.26 12.24 7.16
N ASN A 91 -4.01 13.30 6.39
CA ASN A 91 -3.33 14.46 6.93
C ASN A 91 -4.32 15.29 7.78
N PRO A 92 -3.93 15.74 8.99
CA PRO A 92 -4.82 16.45 9.90
C PRO A 92 -5.15 17.89 9.47
N LYS A 93 -4.44 18.45 8.47
CA LYS A 93 -4.55 19.85 8.04
C LYS A 93 -4.60 20.05 6.53
N ARG A 94 -4.52 18.97 5.76
CA ARG A 94 -4.56 19.04 4.28
C ARG A 94 -5.51 17.98 3.75
N ASN A 95 -6.21 18.32 2.71
CA ASN A 95 -7.18 17.45 2.08
C ASN A 95 -6.49 16.33 1.26
N GLY A 96 -6.03 15.30 1.95
CA GLY A 96 -5.30 14.18 1.38
C GLY A 96 -4.83 13.20 2.44
N PHE A 97 -4.09 12.19 2.02
CA PHE A 97 -3.57 11.15 2.89
C PHE A 97 -2.23 10.60 2.39
N VAL A 98 -1.45 10.05 3.30
CA VAL A 98 -0.32 9.19 2.93
C VAL A 98 -0.79 7.74 2.92
N PHE A 99 -0.23 6.94 2.04
CA PHE A 99 -0.45 5.51 1.98
C PHE A 99 0.83 4.77 1.59
N GLY A 100 0.90 3.50 1.99
CA GLY A 100 1.96 2.58 1.58
C GLY A 100 1.51 1.70 0.42
N LYS A 101 2.44 1.41 -0.49
CA LYS A 101 2.30 0.35 -1.47
C LYS A 101 3.68 -0.16 -1.89
N ASP A 102 3.78 -1.44 -2.23
CA ASP A 102 5.00 -2.03 -2.78
C ASP A 102 4.91 -2.21 -4.30
N VAL A 103 5.89 -2.87 -4.87
CA VAL A 103 5.89 -3.26 -6.29
C VAL A 103 6.13 -4.77 -6.37
N GLY A 104 5.19 -5.46 -7.04
CA GLY A 104 5.31 -6.88 -7.32
C GLY A 104 5.32 -7.80 -6.08
N GLY A 105 4.79 -7.37 -4.94
CA GLY A 105 4.77 -8.15 -3.70
C GLY A 105 6.12 -8.26 -3.00
N SER A 106 6.98 -7.26 -3.18
CA SER A 106 8.33 -7.22 -2.58
C SER A 106 8.33 -6.97 -1.08
N GLU A 107 7.25 -6.43 -0.53
CA GLU A 107 7.14 -5.97 0.85
C GLU A 107 8.11 -4.83 1.22
N PHE A 108 8.74 -4.20 0.23
CA PHE A 108 9.49 -2.97 0.37
C PHE A 108 8.56 -1.78 0.14
N TRP A 109 7.74 -1.53 1.16
CA TRP A 109 6.70 -0.51 1.11
C TRP A 109 7.27 0.87 0.85
N GLN A 110 6.70 1.57 -0.14
CA GLN A 110 6.98 2.96 -0.42
C GLN A 110 5.82 3.81 0.04
N LEU A 111 6.09 5.00 0.58
CA LEU A 111 5.08 5.94 1.01
C LEU A 111 4.77 6.94 -0.09
N TYR A 112 3.48 7.16 -0.31
CA TYR A 112 2.95 8.07 -1.33
C TYR A 112 1.99 9.07 -0.68
N TRP A 113 2.05 10.32 -1.10
CA TRP A 113 1.03 11.32 -0.82
C TRP A 113 -0.03 11.28 -1.90
N PHE A 114 -1.30 11.23 -1.51
CA PHE A 114 -2.45 11.44 -2.39
C PHE A 114 -3.13 12.75 -2.05
N ASP A 115 -3.20 13.67 -3.02
CA ASP A 115 -3.92 14.93 -2.92
C ASP A 115 -5.36 14.73 -3.42
N LEU A 116 -6.35 14.95 -2.55
CA LEU A 116 -7.74 14.69 -2.87
C LEU A 116 -8.33 15.72 -3.85
N ALA A 117 -7.83 16.95 -3.84
CA ALA A 117 -8.31 18.00 -4.73
C ALA A 117 -7.86 17.80 -6.18
N THR A 118 -6.58 17.46 -6.36
CA THR A 118 -5.98 17.25 -7.68
C THR A 118 -6.05 15.81 -8.17
N ARG A 119 -6.33 14.87 -7.29
CA ARG A 119 -6.29 13.40 -7.54
C ARG A 119 -4.89 12.93 -7.97
N GLN A 120 -3.85 13.68 -7.63
CA GLN A 120 -2.48 13.33 -7.96
C GLN A 120 -1.81 12.54 -6.83
N THR A 121 -0.96 11.61 -7.22
CA THR A 121 -0.12 10.83 -6.30
C THR A 121 1.34 11.22 -6.48
N ARG A 122 2.07 11.42 -5.37
CA ARG A 122 3.49 11.72 -5.33
C ARG A 122 4.23 10.72 -4.43
N LEU A 123 5.30 10.12 -4.95
CA LEU A 123 6.20 9.29 -4.13
C LEU A 123 6.95 10.18 -3.12
N LEU A 124 6.96 9.76 -1.85
CA LEU A 124 7.61 10.46 -0.74
C LEU A 124 8.95 9.84 -0.32
N THR A 125 9.14 8.57 -0.59
CA THR A 125 10.33 7.80 -0.21
C THR A 125 11.26 7.53 -1.38
N ASP A 126 12.32 6.75 -1.19
CA ASP A 126 13.40 6.59 -2.16
C ASP A 126 13.15 5.55 -3.27
N GLY A 127 12.02 4.83 -3.19
CA GLY A 127 11.66 3.78 -4.15
C GLY A 127 12.38 2.44 -3.94
N LYS A 128 13.18 2.28 -2.89
CA LYS A 128 14.05 1.11 -2.68
C LYS A 128 13.96 0.52 -1.29
N SER A 129 13.95 1.37 -0.27
CA SER A 129 13.99 0.97 1.14
C SER A 129 12.63 0.47 1.62
N ARG A 130 12.63 -0.27 2.72
CA ARG A 130 11.40 -0.60 3.45
C ARG A 130 11.00 0.60 4.30
N ASN A 131 9.76 1.05 4.16
CA ASN A 131 9.23 2.20 4.90
C ASN A 131 7.88 1.84 5.51
N GLU A 132 7.70 2.12 6.80
CA GLU A 132 6.52 1.68 7.57
C GLU A 132 6.10 2.74 8.60
N SER A 133 4.91 2.56 9.16
CA SER A 133 4.39 3.33 10.29
C SER A 133 4.40 4.86 10.08
N PRO A 134 3.83 5.36 8.98
CA PRO A 134 3.72 6.81 8.78
C PRO A 134 2.84 7.46 9.84
N LEU A 135 3.28 8.62 10.34
CA LEU A 135 2.57 9.40 11.34
C LEU A 135 2.76 10.90 11.09
N TRP A 136 1.68 11.65 11.01
CA TRP A 136 1.72 13.08 10.80
C TRP A 136 2.01 13.88 12.07
N SER A 137 2.74 14.98 11.92
CA SER A 137 2.76 16.06 12.93
C SER A 137 1.36 16.70 13.04
N ARG A 138 1.05 17.31 14.20
CA ARG A 138 -0.27 17.92 14.44
C ARG A 138 -0.61 19.05 13.46
N ASP A 139 0.40 19.73 12.94
CA ASP A 139 0.25 20.79 11.94
C ASP A 139 0.19 20.28 10.49
N GLY A 140 0.32 18.95 10.29
CA GLY A 140 0.24 18.27 8.99
C GLY A 140 1.40 18.58 8.05
N LYS A 141 2.47 19.23 8.52
CA LYS A 141 3.61 19.61 7.67
C LYS A 141 4.66 18.52 7.57
N GLN A 142 4.83 17.74 8.63
CA GLN A 142 5.87 16.72 8.70
C GLN A 142 5.28 15.33 8.83
N LEU A 143 5.93 14.37 8.19
CA LEU A 143 5.62 12.94 8.26
C LEU A 143 6.80 12.22 8.89
N ALA A 144 6.59 11.61 10.06
CA ALA A 144 7.52 10.66 10.64
C ALA A 144 7.23 9.25 10.12
N PHE A 145 8.26 8.44 9.91
CA PHE A 145 8.13 7.05 9.49
C PHE A 145 9.40 6.26 9.82
N SER A 146 9.30 4.95 9.89
CA SER A 146 10.45 4.07 9.99
C SER A 146 10.97 3.71 8.60
N SER A 147 12.30 3.64 8.44
CA SER A 147 12.91 3.32 7.13
C SER A 147 14.27 2.67 7.25
N THR A 148 14.57 1.76 6.33
CA THR A 148 15.90 1.16 6.18
C THR A 148 16.80 1.95 5.21
N ALA A 149 16.45 3.20 4.86
CA ALA A 149 17.11 3.96 3.81
C ALA A 149 18.60 4.27 4.06
N ARG A 150 19.06 4.23 5.33
CA ARG A 150 20.47 4.48 5.67
C ARG A 150 21.42 3.42 5.12
N ASN A 151 21.10 2.14 5.29
CA ASN A 151 21.99 1.05 4.92
C ASN A 151 21.27 -0.21 4.37
N GLY A 152 19.96 -0.15 4.18
CA GLY A 152 19.15 -1.24 3.66
C GLY A 152 18.78 -2.33 4.68
N THR A 153 19.27 -2.26 5.92
CA THR A 153 19.11 -3.30 6.94
C THR A 153 18.50 -2.75 8.23
N ASP A 154 19.11 -1.74 8.81
CA ASP A 154 18.68 -1.18 10.09
C ASP A 154 17.52 -0.21 9.90
N THR A 155 16.54 -0.31 10.79
CA THR A 155 15.37 0.55 10.76
C THR A 155 15.59 1.78 11.61
N ASP A 156 15.63 2.95 10.98
CA ASP A 156 15.77 4.25 11.59
C ASP A 156 14.45 5.02 11.58
N VAL A 157 14.32 6.03 12.45
CA VAL A 157 13.20 6.98 12.39
C VAL A 157 13.58 8.18 11.54
N TRP A 158 12.77 8.42 10.52
CA TRP A 158 12.93 9.53 9.58
C TRP A 158 11.80 10.54 9.72
N VAL A 159 12.08 11.79 9.40
CA VAL A 159 11.09 12.85 9.27
C VAL A 159 11.24 13.48 7.90
N LEU A 160 10.11 13.61 7.20
CA LEU A 160 9.99 14.26 5.90
C LEU A 160 9.14 15.52 6.04
N ASP A 161 9.63 16.64 5.51
CA ASP A 161 8.82 17.84 5.30
C ASP A 161 8.04 17.71 3.99
N LEU A 162 6.71 17.84 4.06
CA LEU A 162 5.84 17.55 2.92
C LEU A 162 5.99 18.57 1.79
N ASP A 163 6.30 19.83 2.11
CA ASP A 163 6.38 20.90 1.13
C ASP A 163 7.74 20.90 0.40
N SER A 164 8.83 20.86 1.16
CA SER A 164 10.18 20.86 0.59
C SER A 164 10.59 19.48 0.06
N GLY A 165 10.02 18.41 0.59
CA GLY A 165 10.45 17.03 0.33
C GLY A 165 11.76 16.66 1.04
N GLU A 166 12.30 17.55 1.89
CA GLU A 166 13.50 17.28 2.68
C GLU A 166 13.24 16.13 3.67
N ARG A 167 14.21 15.22 3.76
CA ARG A 167 14.17 14.06 4.66
C ARG A 167 15.39 14.05 5.55
N LYS A 168 15.19 13.79 6.82
CA LYS A 168 16.28 13.63 7.79
C LYS A 168 16.04 12.49 8.74
N THR A 169 17.09 11.79 9.12
CA THR A 169 17.05 10.82 10.20
C THR A 169 17.05 11.54 11.55
N VAL A 170 16.16 11.15 12.44
CA VAL A 170 16.05 11.73 13.80
C VAL A 170 16.45 10.74 14.89
N VAL A 171 16.32 9.44 14.62
CA VAL A 171 16.81 8.37 15.49
C VAL A 171 17.44 7.30 14.58
N THR A 172 18.66 6.91 14.90
CA THR A 172 19.33 5.77 14.26
C THR A 172 19.29 4.59 15.21
N ALA A 173 18.89 3.42 14.70
CA ALA A 173 19.13 2.19 15.41
C ALA A 173 20.65 1.98 15.50
N GLY A 174 21.17 1.93 16.72
CA GLY A 174 22.56 1.64 16.96
C GLY A 174 22.86 0.20 16.49
N GLY A 175 23.49 0.06 15.35
CA GLY A 175 24.11 -1.16 14.85
C GLY A 175 25.61 -1.05 14.96
#